data_f1af39d2ca34d8f596dab8960c14e711
#
_entry.id   f1af39d2ca34d8f596dab8960c14e711
#
_cell.length_a   1.000
_cell.length_b   1.000
_cell.length_c   1.000
_cell.angle_alpha   90.00
_cell.angle_beta   90.00
_cell.angle_gamma   90.00
#
_symmetry.space_group_name_H-M   'P 1'
#
loop_
_entity.id
_entity.type
_entity.pdbx_description
1 polymer ?
#
loop_
_entity_poly.entity_id
_entity_poly.type
_entity_poly.pdbx_seq_one_letter_code
_entity_poly.pdbx_strand_id
1 'polypeptide(L)'
;MRQKIRGLANKLTFLIAFCIVAILIVTNIVSYSSSKNDSNTFINKQQLLSLDDSLKFFEIYKENRSNAMIELSKEIAQHQDNEEDIYNILKFFKEISGFDSAFFALHSTKKTYLFNGTYLDLSKKFDVTTRPWYANALKENKLITTEPYVSKSTGNTAIGYGIPVLNNQGQIIGVVGGEYNLKKFSNDILTVGITKEIQSGVYKNDGTILFSLDTDSILTKTAFSTNIANTIHNDPTLIDQKAMFFKATDDNNIEYQVTCSKTSDPSLRICNFSPNTIYTESANKTLIKQALVG
;
A
#
# COMPACT_ATOMS: atom_id res chain seq x y z
N MET A 1 20.21 11.62 -78.17
CA MET A 1 20.93 10.80 -77.15
C MET A 1 20.96 11.41 -75.77
N ARG A 2 21.31 12.69 -75.59
CA ARG A 2 21.37 13.40 -74.31
C ARG A 2 20.03 13.43 -73.48
N GLN A 3 18.87 13.54 -74.13
CA GLN A 3 17.56 13.56 -73.43
C GLN A 3 17.17 12.20 -72.84
N LYS A 4 17.47 11.09 -73.49
CA LYS A 4 17.23 9.72 -72.99
C LYS A 4 18.12 9.39 -71.80
N ILE A 5 19.36 9.89 -71.79
CA ILE A 5 20.30 9.70 -70.65
C ILE A 5 19.85 10.53 -69.41
N ARG A 6 19.37 11.77 -69.60
CA ARG A 6 18.77 12.57 -68.54
C ARG A 6 17.52 11.92 -67.91
N GLY A 7 16.65 11.33 -68.77
CA GLY A 7 15.46 10.63 -68.27
C GLY A 7 15.79 9.38 -67.43
N LEU A 8 16.86 8.65 -67.84
CA LEU A 8 17.32 7.48 -67.07
C LEU A 8 17.98 7.86 -65.73
N ALA A 9 18.80 8.91 -65.72
CA ALA A 9 19.43 9.45 -64.51
C ALA A 9 18.37 9.89 -63.50
N ASN A 10 17.34 10.64 -63.90
CA ASN A 10 16.26 11.06 -63.04
C ASN A 10 15.47 9.89 -62.45
N LYS A 11 15.18 8.85 -63.26
CA LYS A 11 14.52 7.63 -62.75
C LYS A 11 15.36 6.91 -61.70
N LEU A 12 16.68 6.82 -61.93
CA LEU A 12 17.60 6.18 -61.00
C LEU A 12 17.70 6.99 -59.68
N THR A 13 17.77 8.31 -59.76
CA THR A 13 17.79 9.19 -58.61
C THR A 13 16.50 9.06 -57.79
N PHE A 14 15.34 9.02 -58.46
CA PHE A 14 14.05 8.77 -57.81
C PHE A 14 13.99 7.41 -57.12
N LEU A 15 14.49 6.36 -57.76
CA LEU A 15 14.51 5.02 -57.18
C LEU A 15 15.40 4.96 -55.95
N ILE A 16 16.61 5.55 -56.03
CA ILE A 16 17.53 5.63 -54.90
C ILE A 16 16.89 6.42 -53.74
N ALA A 17 16.30 7.59 -54.01
CA ALA A 17 15.63 8.39 -52.99
C ALA A 17 14.46 7.63 -52.34
N PHE A 18 13.66 6.91 -53.13
CA PHE A 18 12.58 6.06 -52.63
C PHE A 18 13.09 4.93 -51.71
N CYS A 19 14.18 4.26 -52.13
CA CYS A 19 14.80 3.22 -51.31
C CYS A 19 15.33 3.77 -49.97
N ILE A 20 15.96 4.94 -49.99
CA ILE A 20 16.45 5.60 -48.76
C ILE A 20 15.29 5.92 -47.84
N VAL A 21 14.22 6.54 -48.35
CA VAL A 21 13.01 6.85 -47.54
C VAL A 21 12.37 5.59 -46.99
N ALA A 22 12.26 4.51 -47.80
CA ALA A 22 11.71 3.23 -47.34
C ALA A 22 12.57 2.61 -46.22
N ILE A 23 13.88 2.65 -46.33
CA ILE A 23 14.81 2.17 -45.28
C ILE A 23 14.63 3.00 -44.01
N LEU A 24 14.56 4.34 -44.10
CA LEU A 24 14.36 5.21 -42.98
C LEU A 24 13.02 4.94 -42.26
N ILE A 25 11.95 4.68 -43.01
CA ILE A 25 10.65 4.33 -42.43
C ILE A 25 10.75 3.00 -41.67
N VAL A 26 11.33 1.98 -42.29
CA VAL A 26 11.47 0.65 -41.65
C VAL A 26 12.34 0.72 -40.39
N THR A 27 13.48 1.42 -40.46
CA THR A 27 14.37 1.58 -39.30
C THR A 27 13.70 2.34 -38.14
N ASN A 28 12.91 3.37 -38.46
CA ASN A 28 12.14 4.09 -37.45
C ASN A 28 11.06 3.21 -36.80
N ILE A 29 10.32 2.41 -37.55
CA ILE A 29 9.32 1.47 -37.03
C ILE A 29 9.96 0.43 -36.09
N VAL A 30 11.07 -0.18 -36.53
CA VAL A 30 11.80 -1.18 -35.76
C VAL A 30 12.35 -0.55 -34.47
N SER A 31 12.98 0.61 -34.59
CA SER A 31 13.53 1.34 -33.44
C SER A 31 12.44 1.75 -32.42
N TYR A 32 11.29 2.22 -32.91
CA TYR A 32 10.14 2.52 -32.04
C TYR A 32 9.62 1.28 -31.31
N SER A 33 9.44 0.18 -32.05
CA SER A 33 8.95 -1.08 -31.45
C SER A 33 9.92 -1.61 -30.40
N SER A 34 11.23 -1.58 -30.68
CA SER A 34 12.27 -1.98 -29.72
C SER A 34 12.27 -1.08 -28.50
N SER A 35 12.28 0.24 -28.68
CA SER A 35 12.27 1.21 -27.56
C SER A 35 11.03 1.09 -26.69
N LYS A 36 9.87 0.82 -27.30
CA LYS A 36 8.62 0.58 -26.54
C LYS A 36 8.71 -0.70 -25.71
N ASN A 37 9.25 -1.77 -26.29
CA ASN A 37 9.41 -3.04 -25.59
C ASN A 37 10.41 -2.94 -24.43
N ASP A 38 11.54 -2.26 -24.65
CA ASP A 38 12.58 -2.02 -23.64
C ASP A 38 12.02 -1.17 -22.49
N SER A 39 11.25 -0.12 -22.82
CA SER A 39 10.58 0.74 -21.84
C SER A 39 9.58 -0.05 -21.00
N ASN A 40 8.74 -0.89 -21.63
CA ASN A 40 7.79 -1.73 -20.94
C ASN A 40 8.50 -2.71 -19.97
N THR A 41 9.55 -3.35 -20.45
CA THR A 41 10.35 -4.29 -19.64
C THR A 41 10.98 -3.58 -18.44
N PHE A 42 11.52 -2.38 -18.67
CA PHE A 42 12.11 -1.57 -17.59
C PHE A 42 11.08 -1.15 -16.54
N ILE A 43 9.92 -0.62 -16.97
CA ILE A 43 8.87 -0.17 -16.04
C ILE A 43 8.29 -1.35 -15.27
N ASN A 44 8.02 -2.49 -15.92
CA ASN A 44 7.56 -3.71 -15.26
C ASN A 44 8.56 -4.20 -14.20
N LYS A 45 9.85 -4.12 -14.49
CA LYS A 45 10.90 -4.45 -13.51
C LYS A 45 10.91 -3.47 -12.34
N GLN A 46 10.75 -2.17 -12.60
CA GLN A 46 10.65 -1.15 -11.55
C GLN A 46 9.40 -1.36 -10.68
N GLN A 47 8.25 -1.69 -11.28
CA GLN A 47 7.04 -2.01 -10.52
C GLN A 47 7.22 -3.24 -9.62
N LEU A 48 7.90 -4.29 -10.11
CA LEU A 48 8.21 -5.48 -9.29
C LEU A 48 9.11 -5.14 -8.10
N LEU A 49 10.17 -4.38 -8.33
CA LEU A 49 11.09 -3.98 -7.26
C LEU A 49 10.38 -3.10 -6.23
N SER A 50 9.63 -2.12 -6.71
CA SER A 50 8.81 -1.25 -5.86
C SER A 50 7.76 -2.03 -5.06
N LEU A 51 7.11 -3.05 -5.67
CA LEU A 51 6.16 -3.91 -4.99
C LEU A 51 6.82 -4.73 -3.88
N ASP A 52 7.99 -5.33 -4.15
CA ASP A 52 8.74 -6.12 -3.18
C ASP A 52 9.18 -5.24 -1.98
N ASP A 53 9.65 -4.02 -2.26
CA ASP A 53 10.04 -3.04 -1.23
C ASP A 53 8.82 -2.59 -0.40
N SER A 54 7.71 -2.27 -1.05
CA SER A 54 6.46 -1.88 -0.37
C SER A 54 5.92 -3.01 0.51
N LEU A 55 5.95 -4.25 0.00
CA LEU A 55 5.51 -5.44 0.75
C LEU A 55 6.40 -5.68 1.97
N LYS A 56 7.72 -5.67 1.80
CA LYS A 56 8.67 -5.84 2.91
C LYS A 56 8.48 -4.77 3.97
N PHE A 57 8.35 -3.51 3.55
CA PHE A 57 8.15 -2.41 4.48
C PHE A 57 6.84 -2.57 5.26
N PHE A 58 5.76 -2.95 4.58
CA PHE A 58 4.46 -3.21 5.20
C PHE A 58 4.55 -4.31 6.27
N GLU A 59 5.20 -5.43 5.94
CA GLU A 59 5.35 -6.56 6.87
C GLU A 59 6.25 -6.21 8.06
N ILE A 60 7.40 -5.56 7.83
CA ILE A 60 8.30 -5.09 8.90
C ILE A 60 7.59 -4.09 9.82
N TYR A 61 6.82 -3.17 9.23
CA TYR A 61 6.07 -2.20 10.00
C TYR A 61 5.04 -2.85 10.92
N LYS A 62 4.30 -3.84 10.38
CA LYS A 62 3.33 -4.64 11.14
C LYS A 62 4.00 -5.45 12.24
N GLU A 63 5.12 -6.12 11.94
CA GLU A 63 5.88 -6.91 12.90
C GLU A 63 6.42 -6.05 14.05
N ASN A 64 7.05 -4.92 13.74
CA ASN A 64 7.59 -4.01 14.75
C ASN A 64 6.50 -3.53 15.73
N ARG A 65 5.30 -3.21 15.23
CA ARG A 65 4.18 -2.82 16.08
C ARG A 65 3.65 -3.97 16.92
N SER A 66 3.60 -5.16 16.36
CA SER A 66 3.22 -6.36 17.09
C SER A 66 4.18 -6.63 18.24
N ASN A 67 5.48 -6.56 17.98
CA ASN A 67 6.51 -6.74 18.99
C ASN A 67 6.45 -5.65 20.07
N ALA A 68 6.25 -4.40 19.68
CA ALA A 68 6.07 -3.30 20.63
C ALA A 68 4.88 -3.54 21.57
N MET A 69 3.74 -4.01 21.05
CA MET A 69 2.56 -4.34 21.85
C MET A 69 2.82 -5.49 22.83
N ILE A 70 3.58 -6.51 22.39
CA ILE A 70 3.97 -7.64 23.28
C ILE A 70 4.83 -7.12 24.43
N GLU A 71 5.81 -6.28 24.15
CA GLU A 71 6.65 -5.70 25.21
C GLU A 71 5.84 -4.79 26.15
N LEU A 72 4.93 -3.97 25.60
CA LEU A 72 4.02 -3.15 26.42
C LEU A 72 3.20 -4.02 27.38
N SER A 73 2.67 -5.16 26.90
CA SER A 73 1.86 -6.04 27.75
C SER A 73 2.65 -6.62 28.92
N LYS A 74 3.93 -6.96 28.71
CA LYS A 74 4.84 -7.48 29.73
C LYS A 74 5.18 -6.40 30.76
N GLU A 75 5.47 -5.19 30.30
CA GLU A 75 5.84 -4.07 31.14
C GLU A 75 4.67 -3.65 32.05
N ILE A 76 3.46 -3.55 31.49
CA ILE A 76 2.25 -3.27 32.28
C ILE A 76 1.96 -4.38 33.30
N ALA A 77 2.21 -5.65 32.96
CA ALA A 77 2.02 -6.77 33.88
C ALA A 77 2.88 -6.65 35.15
N GLN A 78 4.11 -6.12 35.03
CA GLN A 78 5.04 -5.94 36.13
C GLN A 78 4.68 -4.75 37.04
N HIS A 79 3.97 -3.74 36.51
CA HIS A 79 3.70 -2.48 37.18
C HIS A 79 2.20 -2.21 37.38
N GLN A 80 1.36 -3.22 37.26
CA GLN A 80 -0.10 -3.11 37.27
C GLN A 80 -0.71 -2.49 38.53
N ASP A 81 -0.01 -2.55 39.65
CA ASP A 81 -0.52 -2.11 40.99
C ASP A 81 -0.24 -0.63 41.24
N ASN A 82 0.49 0.07 40.38
CA ASN A 82 0.82 1.48 40.51
C ASN A 82 0.27 2.27 39.28
N GLU A 83 -0.74 3.11 39.53
CA GLU A 83 -1.36 3.92 38.46
C GLU A 83 -0.37 4.91 37.83
N GLU A 84 0.56 5.48 38.57
CA GLU A 84 1.54 6.42 38.05
C GLU A 84 2.51 5.73 37.08
N ASP A 85 2.96 4.53 37.44
CA ASP A 85 3.81 3.74 36.58
C ASP A 85 3.08 3.35 35.29
N ILE A 86 1.80 2.96 35.38
CA ILE A 86 0.98 2.67 34.18
C ILE A 86 0.95 3.86 33.22
N TYR A 87 0.69 5.07 33.73
CA TYR A 87 0.67 6.28 32.90
C TYR A 87 2.03 6.59 32.29
N ASN A 88 3.11 6.45 33.05
CA ASN A 88 4.46 6.70 32.56
C ASN A 88 4.86 5.72 31.47
N ILE A 89 4.56 4.44 31.64
CA ILE A 89 4.78 3.39 30.63
C ILE A 89 3.99 3.67 29.36
N LEU A 90 2.69 3.97 29.46
CA LEU A 90 1.85 4.26 28.30
C LEU A 90 2.32 5.51 27.55
N LYS A 91 2.72 6.55 28.27
CA LYS A 91 3.27 7.79 27.69
C LYS A 91 4.57 7.52 26.93
N PHE A 92 5.52 6.87 27.60
CA PHE A 92 6.80 6.50 26.98
C PHE A 92 6.61 5.62 25.75
N PHE A 93 5.78 4.58 25.87
CA PHE A 93 5.46 3.71 24.77
C PHE A 93 4.91 4.47 23.56
N LYS A 94 3.93 5.37 23.77
CA LYS A 94 3.36 6.18 22.70
C LYS A 94 4.41 7.05 21.99
N GLU A 95 5.38 7.60 22.73
CA GLU A 95 6.43 8.47 22.18
C GLU A 95 7.41 7.69 21.29
N ILE A 96 7.74 6.44 21.64
CA ILE A 96 8.77 5.68 20.92
C ILE A 96 8.23 4.70 19.86
N SER A 97 6.99 4.23 20.01
CA SER A 97 6.44 3.15 19.19
C SER A 97 5.83 3.59 17.86
N GLY A 98 5.57 4.90 17.71
CA GLY A 98 4.87 5.45 16.55
C GLY A 98 3.36 5.21 16.54
N PHE A 99 2.78 4.69 17.63
CA PHE A 99 1.34 4.71 17.83
C PHE A 99 0.82 6.13 18.11
N ASP A 100 -0.38 6.45 17.65
CA ASP A 100 -1.01 7.75 17.92
C ASP A 100 -1.68 7.78 19.30
N SER A 101 -2.06 6.60 19.84
CA SER A 101 -2.62 6.42 21.17
C SER A 101 -2.19 5.09 21.76
N ALA A 102 -2.02 5.07 23.09
CA ALA A 102 -1.76 3.87 23.87
C ALA A 102 -2.61 3.88 25.14
N PHE A 103 -3.10 2.71 25.53
CA PHE A 103 -4.02 2.58 26.66
C PHE A 103 -3.94 1.19 27.28
N PHE A 104 -4.34 1.11 28.55
CA PHE A 104 -4.51 -0.12 29.29
C PHE A 104 -5.87 -0.15 29.99
N ALA A 105 -6.67 -1.18 29.74
CA ALA A 105 -7.96 -1.39 30.37
C ALA A 105 -7.88 -2.52 31.39
N LEU A 106 -8.14 -2.20 32.66
CA LEU A 106 -8.26 -3.17 33.73
C LEU A 106 -9.51 -4.04 33.55
N HIS A 107 -9.33 -5.36 33.64
CA HIS A 107 -10.45 -6.29 33.47
C HIS A 107 -11.48 -6.22 34.61
N SER A 108 -11.03 -5.98 35.87
CA SER A 108 -11.87 -5.95 37.04
C SER A 108 -12.81 -4.74 37.08
N THR A 109 -12.29 -3.55 36.83
CA THR A 109 -13.02 -2.28 36.99
C THR A 109 -13.51 -1.68 35.67
N LYS A 110 -13.01 -2.19 34.51
CA LYS A 110 -13.21 -1.61 33.18
C LYS A 110 -12.64 -0.19 33.03
N LYS A 111 -11.87 0.29 34.02
CA LYS A 111 -11.13 1.55 33.93
C LYS A 111 -10.05 1.44 32.89
N THR A 112 -10.01 2.41 31.98
CA THR A 112 -9.06 2.44 30.85
C THR A 112 -8.14 3.63 31.03
N TYR A 113 -6.88 3.38 31.32
CA TYR A 113 -5.81 4.37 31.44
C TYR A 113 -5.33 4.78 30.06
N LEU A 114 -5.11 6.07 29.83
CA LEU A 114 -4.64 6.64 28.57
C LEU A 114 -3.24 7.22 28.73
N PHE A 115 -2.47 7.21 27.66
CA PHE A 115 -1.10 7.73 27.59
C PHE A 115 -0.95 9.19 28.03
N ASN A 116 -2.01 9.98 28.03
CA ASN A 116 -2.02 11.40 28.40
C ASN A 116 -2.27 11.67 29.87
N GLY A 117 -2.21 10.65 30.73
CA GLY A 117 -2.42 10.77 32.14
C GLY A 117 -3.90 10.84 32.58
N THR A 118 -4.83 10.57 31.68
CA THR A 118 -6.26 10.51 31.95
C THR A 118 -6.80 9.09 31.91
N TYR A 119 -8.06 8.90 32.32
CA TYR A 119 -8.74 7.62 32.19
C TYR A 119 -10.16 7.77 31.65
N LEU A 120 -10.68 6.68 31.10
CA LEU A 120 -12.06 6.51 30.67
C LEU A 120 -12.71 5.34 31.44
N ASP A 121 -13.98 5.47 31.77
CA ASP A 121 -14.79 4.43 32.41
C ASP A 121 -16.30 4.67 32.16
N LEU A 122 -17.15 3.86 32.79
CA LEU A 122 -18.59 3.97 32.64
C LEU A 122 -19.14 5.31 33.14
N SER A 123 -18.52 5.94 34.17
CA SER A 123 -18.92 7.26 34.65
C SER A 123 -18.75 8.34 33.57
N LYS A 124 -17.81 8.15 32.66
CA LYS A 124 -17.54 9.00 31.50
C LYS A 124 -18.24 8.52 30.23
N LYS A 125 -19.26 7.67 30.37
CA LYS A 125 -20.02 7.06 29.25
C LYS A 125 -19.12 6.28 28.27
N PHE A 126 -18.07 5.65 28.78
CA PHE A 126 -17.17 4.83 28.03
C PHE A 126 -17.21 3.39 28.54
N ASP A 127 -17.71 2.49 27.72
CA ASP A 127 -17.69 1.05 27.96
C ASP A 127 -16.60 0.40 27.08
N VAL A 128 -15.51 0.00 27.71
CA VAL A 128 -14.39 -0.64 27.02
C VAL A 128 -14.77 -2.00 26.44
N THR A 129 -15.76 -2.68 27.00
CA THR A 129 -16.18 -4.02 26.50
C THR A 129 -16.76 -3.96 25.09
N THR A 130 -17.21 -2.78 24.65
CA THR A 130 -17.69 -2.53 23.30
C THR A 130 -16.59 -2.19 22.30
N ARG A 131 -15.36 -2.04 22.77
CA ARG A 131 -14.24 -1.65 21.88
C ARG A 131 -13.63 -2.86 21.21
N PRO A 132 -13.45 -2.83 19.86
CA PRO A 132 -12.98 -3.98 19.10
C PRO A 132 -11.63 -4.53 19.60
N TRP A 133 -10.70 -3.65 19.93
CA TRP A 133 -9.37 -4.04 20.42
C TRP A 133 -9.43 -4.80 21.74
N TYR A 134 -10.36 -4.44 22.64
CA TYR A 134 -10.54 -5.10 23.92
C TYR A 134 -11.31 -6.43 23.78
N ALA A 135 -12.48 -6.38 23.13
CA ALA A 135 -13.35 -7.53 22.99
C ALA A 135 -12.68 -8.68 22.20
N ASN A 136 -12.02 -8.35 21.08
CA ASN A 136 -11.37 -9.35 20.23
C ASN A 136 -10.11 -9.92 20.90
N ALA A 137 -9.31 -9.10 21.61
CA ALA A 137 -8.14 -9.59 22.33
C ALA A 137 -8.53 -10.60 23.43
N LEU A 138 -9.59 -10.33 24.17
CA LEU A 138 -10.11 -11.27 25.17
C LEU A 138 -10.65 -12.55 24.53
N LYS A 139 -11.42 -12.43 23.45
CA LYS A 139 -12.02 -13.56 22.75
C LYS A 139 -10.95 -14.50 22.18
N GLU A 140 -9.93 -13.94 21.53
CA GLU A 140 -8.88 -14.69 20.87
C GLU A 140 -7.75 -15.11 21.83
N ASN A 141 -7.68 -14.49 23.01
CA ASN A 141 -6.62 -14.64 24.00
C ASN A 141 -5.19 -14.51 23.42
N LYS A 142 -5.02 -13.56 22.51
CA LYS A 142 -3.76 -13.27 21.83
C LYS A 142 -3.69 -11.83 21.34
N LEU A 143 -2.53 -11.44 20.80
CA LEU A 143 -2.40 -10.20 20.05
C LEU A 143 -3.33 -10.21 18.82
N ILE A 144 -4.12 -9.17 18.67
CA ILE A 144 -5.03 -8.96 17.53
C ILE A 144 -4.78 -7.60 16.90
N THR A 145 -5.17 -7.49 15.63
CA THR A 145 -5.37 -6.24 14.90
C THR A 145 -6.86 -6.11 14.60
N THR A 146 -7.42 -4.91 14.74
CA THR A 146 -8.84 -4.69 14.49
C THR A 146 -9.12 -4.34 13.02
N GLU A 147 -10.36 -4.50 12.58
CA GLU A 147 -10.88 -3.72 11.47
C GLU A 147 -10.82 -2.22 11.83
N PRO A 148 -10.77 -1.33 10.81
CA PRO A 148 -10.83 0.11 11.07
C PRO A 148 -12.08 0.53 11.85
N TYR A 149 -11.91 1.42 12.80
CA TYR A 149 -13.00 1.97 13.61
C TYR A 149 -12.71 3.42 14.03
N VAL A 150 -13.73 4.11 14.53
CA VAL A 150 -13.54 5.47 15.05
C VAL A 150 -13.00 5.40 16.48
N SER A 151 -11.78 5.92 16.65
CA SER A 151 -11.11 6.02 17.95
C SER A 151 -11.86 6.98 18.88
N LYS A 152 -12.05 6.59 20.13
CA LYS A 152 -12.64 7.47 21.17
C LYS A 152 -11.60 8.41 21.77
N SER A 153 -10.32 8.09 21.67
CA SER A 153 -9.24 8.94 22.20
C SER A 153 -8.87 10.06 21.23
N THR A 154 -8.97 9.82 19.92
CA THR A 154 -8.54 10.79 18.89
C THR A 154 -9.66 11.30 17.99
N GLY A 155 -10.81 10.63 17.94
CA GLY A 155 -11.91 10.94 17.03
C GLY A 155 -11.65 10.53 15.56
N ASN A 156 -10.46 10.04 15.25
CA ASN A 156 -10.06 9.66 13.90
C ASN A 156 -10.39 8.19 13.58
N THR A 157 -10.49 7.87 12.30
CA THR A 157 -10.49 6.47 11.86
C THR A 157 -9.12 5.86 12.09
N ALA A 158 -9.09 4.78 12.83
CA ALA A 158 -7.87 4.11 13.27
C ALA A 158 -7.96 2.59 13.12
N ILE A 159 -6.81 1.96 13.02
CA ILE A 159 -6.64 0.51 13.27
C ILE A 159 -6.07 0.38 14.69
N GLY A 160 -6.65 -0.53 15.47
CA GLY A 160 -6.21 -0.84 16.81
C GLY A 160 -5.47 -2.16 16.90
N TYR A 161 -4.51 -2.21 17.80
CA TYR A 161 -3.94 -3.45 18.33
C TYR A 161 -4.48 -3.67 19.73
N GLY A 162 -4.66 -4.94 20.09
CA GLY A 162 -5.03 -5.32 21.46
C GLY A 162 -4.34 -6.62 21.84
N ILE A 163 -3.83 -6.70 23.07
CA ILE A 163 -3.25 -7.93 23.61
C ILE A 163 -3.62 -8.06 25.10
N PRO A 164 -4.04 -9.25 25.58
CA PRO A 164 -4.26 -9.50 26.99
C PRO A 164 -2.99 -9.32 27.80
N VAL A 165 -3.14 -8.74 28.99
CA VAL A 165 -2.10 -8.64 30.00
C VAL A 165 -2.35 -9.75 31.02
N LEU A 166 -1.32 -10.58 31.27
CA LEU A 166 -1.40 -11.72 32.16
C LEU A 166 -0.57 -11.45 33.43
N ASN A 167 -1.10 -11.80 34.58
CA ASN A 167 -0.33 -11.83 35.83
C ASN A 167 0.62 -13.06 35.86
N ASN A 168 1.42 -13.16 36.93
CA ASN A 168 2.36 -14.26 37.12
C ASN A 168 1.68 -15.65 37.25
N GLN A 169 0.37 -15.70 37.49
CA GLN A 169 -0.43 -16.93 37.54
C GLN A 169 -1.10 -17.25 36.19
N GLY A 170 -0.82 -16.47 35.14
CA GLY A 170 -1.42 -16.63 33.81
C GLY A 170 -2.87 -16.17 33.70
N GLN A 171 -3.38 -15.42 34.67
CA GLN A 171 -4.74 -14.87 34.66
C GLN A 171 -4.75 -13.53 33.93
N ILE A 172 -5.80 -13.27 33.14
CA ILE A 172 -5.99 -11.99 32.44
C ILE A 172 -6.36 -10.92 33.47
N ILE A 173 -5.52 -9.91 33.61
CA ILE A 173 -5.75 -8.72 34.46
C ILE A 173 -6.30 -7.53 33.68
N GLY A 174 -6.11 -7.52 32.37
CA GLY A 174 -6.56 -6.45 31.49
C GLY A 174 -6.15 -6.68 30.06
N VAL A 175 -6.30 -5.63 29.25
CA VAL A 175 -5.86 -5.59 27.85
C VAL A 175 -5.12 -4.28 27.62
N VAL A 176 -3.92 -4.33 27.07
CA VAL A 176 -3.27 -3.16 26.49
C VAL A 176 -3.69 -2.98 25.05
N GLY A 177 -3.85 -1.75 24.63
CA GLY A 177 -4.17 -1.38 23.25
C GLY A 177 -3.31 -0.24 22.75
N GLY A 178 -3.13 -0.23 21.43
CA GLY A 178 -2.51 0.86 20.69
C GLY A 178 -3.32 1.15 19.44
N GLU A 179 -3.43 2.40 19.06
CA GLU A 179 -4.12 2.84 17.85
C GLU A 179 -3.20 3.67 16.98
N TYR A 180 -3.35 3.56 15.67
CA TYR A 180 -2.76 4.51 14.73
C TYR A 180 -3.77 4.98 13.70
N ASN A 181 -3.64 6.25 13.33
CA ASN A 181 -4.49 6.91 12.36
C ASN A 181 -4.26 6.32 10.97
N LEU A 182 -5.34 5.93 10.31
CA LEU A 182 -5.30 5.25 9.02
C LEU A 182 -4.69 6.13 7.93
N LYS A 183 -5.01 7.43 7.92
CA LYS A 183 -4.48 8.38 6.93
C LYS A 183 -2.97 8.59 7.10
N LYS A 184 -2.50 8.77 8.34
CA LYS A 184 -1.07 8.91 8.64
C LYS A 184 -0.30 7.67 8.25
N PHE A 185 -0.83 6.49 8.62
CA PHE A 185 -0.24 5.22 8.27
C PHE A 185 -0.12 5.00 6.76
N SER A 186 -1.14 5.41 5.99
CA SER A 186 -1.08 5.37 4.52
C SER A 186 0.11 6.15 3.97
N ASN A 187 0.33 7.37 4.48
CA ASN A 187 1.46 8.18 4.07
C ASN A 187 2.81 7.53 4.43
N ASP A 188 2.93 6.98 5.63
CA ASP A 188 4.18 6.37 6.11
C ASP A 188 4.55 5.12 5.30
N ILE A 189 3.57 4.30 4.90
CA ILE A 189 3.82 3.05 4.16
C ILE A 189 3.93 3.27 2.66
N LEU A 190 2.99 4.03 2.08
CA LEU A 190 2.85 4.07 0.63
C LEU A 190 3.83 5.03 -0.05
N THR A 191 4.65 5.76 0.71
CA THR A 191 5.72 6.61 0.15
C THR A 191 7.03 5.86 -0.04
N VAL A 192 7.14 4.63 0.46
CA VAL A 192 8.35 3.81 0.32
C VAL A 192 8.33 3.09 -1.04
N GLY A 193 9.43 3.21 -1.79
CA GLY A 193 9.61 2.50 -3.06
C GLY A 193 8.79 3.06 -4.23
N ILE A 194 8.02 4.15 -4.04
CA ILE A 194 7.28 4.78 -5.13
C ILE A 194 8.12 5.81 -5.88
N THR A 195 7.82 5.99 -7.16
CA THR A 195 8.33 7.07 -8.00
C THR A 195 7.17 8.01 -8.37
N LYS A 196 7.45 9.06 -9.15
CA LYS A 196 6.37 9.91 -9.69
C LYS A 196 5.39 9.13 -10.59
N GLU A 197 5.88 8.05 -11.16
CA GLU A 197 5.17 7.22 -12.14
C GLU A 197 4.46 6.02 -11.50
N ILE A 198 4.91 5.55 -10.32
CA ILE A 198 4.39 4.37 -9.65
C ILE A 198 3.68 4.79 -8.37
N GLN A 199 2.42 4.45 -8.26
CA GLN A 199 1.59 4.64 -7.07
C GLN A 199 1.35 3.29 -6.39
N SER A 200 1.04 3.34 -5.10
CA SER A 200 0.78 2.15 -4.28
C SER A 200 -0.52 2.27 -3.50
N GLY A 201 -1.14 1.14 -3.22
CA GLY A 201 -2.30 1.04 -2.35
C GLY A 201 -2.43 -0.34 -1.74
N VAL A 202 -3.16 -0.43 -0.62
CA VAL A 202 -3.53 -1.70 0.00
C VAL A 202 -5.03 -1.87 -0.06
N TYR A 203 -5.45 -3.01 -0.57
CA TYR A 203 -6.84 -3.33 -0.86
C TYR A 203 -7.27 -4.62 -0.15
N LYS A 204 -8.51 -4.67 0.30
CA LYS A 204 -9.18 -5.92 0.67
C LYS A 204 -9.53 -6.71 -0.58
N ASN A 205 -9.74 -8.01 -0.43
CA ASN A 205 -10.13 -8.89 -1.53
C ASN A 205 -11.44 -8.48 -2.23
N ASP A 206 -12.29 -7.72 -1.54
CA ASP A 206 -13.55 -7.20 -2.08
C ASP A 206 -13.44 -5.84 -2.79
N GLY A 207 -12.21 -5.31 -2.91
CA GLY A 207 -11.92 -4.02 -3.51
C GLY A 207 -12.01 -2.82 -2.56
N THR A 208 -12.32 -3.02 -1.28
CA THR A 208 -12.28 -1.92 -0.30
C THR A 208 -10.84 -1.42 -0.13
N ILE A 209 -10.64 -0.13 -0.28
CA ILE A 209 -9.35 0.53 -0.13
C ILE A 209 -9.03 0.64 1.37
N LEU A 210 -7.95 -0.01 1.82
CA LEU A 210 -7.53 0.07 3.22
C LEU A 210 -6.51 1.18 3.44
N PHE A 211 -5.51 1.29 2.53
CA PHE A 211 -4.51 2.34 2.54
C PHE A 211 -4.36 2.94 1.15
N SER A 212 -4.33 4.27 1.08
CA SER A 212 -4.16 5.05 -0.14
C SER A 212 -3.54 6.40 0.19
N LEU A 213 -2.74 6.96 -0.73
CA LEU A 213 -2.30 8.36 -0.65
C LEU A 213 -3.46 9.34 -0.88
N ASP A 214 -4.46 8.94 -1.67
CA ASP A 214 -5.77 9.61 -1.67
C ASP A 214 -6.53 9.19 -0.41
N THR A 215 -6.38 9.99 0.65
CA THR A 215 -6.93 9.68 1.97
C THR A 215 -8.46 9.71 2.02
N ASP A 216 -9.12 10.32 1.06
CA ASP A 216 -10.58 10.40 1.02
C ASP A 216 -11.21 9.14 0.41
N SER A 217 -10.42 8.38 -0.34
CA SER A 217 -10.82 7.08 -0.87
C SER A 217 -10.73 5.94 0.16
N ILE A 218 -10.08 6.15 1.31
CA ILE A 218 -9.88 5.11 2.34
C ILE A 218 -11.24 4.64 2.89
N LEU A 219 -11.40 3.32 3.00
CA LEU A 219 -12.62 2.59 3.39
C LEU A 219 -13.78 2.71 2.39
N THR A 220 -13.51 3.20 1.19
CA THR A 220 -14.46 3.19 0.07
C THR A 220 -14.06 2.18 -1.00
N LYS A 221 -14.89 2.04 -2.02
CA LYS A 221 -14.59 1.33 -3.26
C LYS A 221 -14.71 2.32 -4.41
N THR A 222 -13.69 2.37 -5.25
CA THR A 222 -13.71 3.09 -6.52
C THR A 222 -13.92 2.11 -7.67
N ALA A 223 -14.19 2.58 -8.89
CA ALA A 223 -14.21 1.71 -10.06
C ALA A 223 -12.84 1.04 -10.23
N PHE A 224 -11.74 1.76 -10.02
CA PHE A 224 -10.40 1.20 -10.10
C PHE A 224 -10.17 0.06 -9.11
N SER A 225 -10.45 0.27 -7.82
CA SER A 225 -10.25 -0.77 -6.80
C SER A 225 -11.17 -1.98 -6.99
N THR A 226 -12.40 -1.74 -7.48
CA THR A 226 -13.35 -2.80 -7.85
C THR A 226 -12.86 -3.60 -9.05
N ASN A 227 -12.31 -2.94 -10.07
CA ASN A 227 -11.70 -3.61 -11.22
C ASN A 227 -10.51 -4.48 -10.82
N ILE A 228 -9.64 -4.01 -9.91
CA ILE A 228 -8.56 -4.81 -9.35
C ILE A 228 -9.10 -6.09 -8.70
N ALA A 229 -10.08 -5.96 -7.80
CA ALA A 229 -10.67 -7.09 -7.09
C ALA A 229 -11.33 -8.10 -8.05
N ASN A 230 -12.12 -7.61 -9.01
CA ASN A 230 -12.81 -8.45 -9.99
C ASN A 230 -11.82 -9.17 -10.92
N THR A 231 -10.75 -8.50 -11.36
CA THR A 231 -9.74 -9.13 -12.21
C THR A 231 -9.05 -10.28 -11.49
N ILE A 232 -8.66 -10.09 -10.23
CA ILE A 232 -8.03 -11.14 -9.42
C ILE A 232 -9.03 -12.28 -9.13
N HIS A 233 -10.30 -11.95 -8.85
CA HIS A 233 -11.32 -12.96 -8.55
C HIS A 233 -11.66 -13.82 -9.78
N ASN A 234 -11.74 -13.21 -10.96
CA ASN A 234 -12.15 -13.87 -12.20
C ASN A 234 -11.03 -14.64 -12.90
N ASP A 235 -9.78 -14.43 -12.51
CA ASP A 235 -8.64 -15.15 -13.06
C ASP A 235 -7.92 -15.96 -11.97
N PRO A 236 -8.28 -17.25 -11.79
CA PRO A 236 -7.66 -18.11 -10.78
C PRO A 236 -6.15 -18.26 -10.97
N THR A 237 -5.62 -18.07 -12.20
CA THR A 237 -4.19 -18.20 -12.46
C THR A 237 -3.38 -17.09 -11.82
N LEU A 238 -3.98 -15.94 -11.53
CA LEU A 238 -3.35 -14.84 -10.81
C LEU A 238 -3.18 -15.14 -9.32
N ILE A 239 -4.12 -15.89 -8.74
CA ILE A 239 -4.17 -16.10 -7.28
C ILE A 239 -2.92 -16.83 -6.75
N ASP A 240 -2.35 -17.74 -7.54
CA ASP A 240 -1.18 -18.53 -7.14
C ASP A 240 0.16 -17.86 -7.46
N GLN A 241 0.14 -16.72 -8.16
CA GLN A 241 1.36 -15.99 -8.49
C GLN A 241 1.88 -15.18 -7.28
N LYS A 242 3.21 -15.16 -7.11
CA LYS A 242 3.87 -14.30 -6.12
C LYS A 242 3.63 -12.82 -6.41
N ALA A 243 3.62 -12.45 -7.68
CA ALA A 243 3.26 -11.12 -8.17
C ALA A 243 2.29 -11.27 -9.35
N MET A 244 1.12 -10.66 -9.21
CA MET A 244 0.05 -10.67 -10.19
C MET A 244 0.18 -9.46 -11.10
N PHE A 245 0.30 -9.67 -12.43
CA PHE A 245 0.35 -8.60 -13.42
C PHE A 245 -0.94 -8.58 -14.23
N PHE A 246 -1.60 -7.44 -14.30
CA PHE A 246 -2.81 -7.25 -15.08
C PHE A 246 -3.07 -5.77 -15.36
N LYS A 247 -4.11 -5.47 -16.11
CA LYS A 247 -4.57 -4.12 -16.39
C LYS A 247 -5.88 -3.85 -15.68
N ALA A 248 -6.05 -2.61 -15.19
CA ALA A 248 -7.29 -2.12 -14.61
C ALA A 248 -7.55 -0.70 -15.07
N THR A 249 -8.81 -0.31 -15.11
CA THR A 249 -9.26 1.01 -15.59
C THR A 249 -9.92 1.77 -14.45
N ASP A 250 -9.65 3.08 -14.36
CA ASP A 250 -10.29 3.96 -13.37
C ASP A 250 -11.61 4.55 -13.86
N ASP A 251 -12.23 5.41 -13.03
CA ASP A 251 -13.51 6.09 -13.33
C ASP A 251 -13.43 7.03 -14.53
N ASN A 252 -12.23 7.45 -14.95
CA ASN A 252 -11.99 8.31 -16.11
C ASN A 252 -11.61 7.51 -17.37
N ASN A 253 -11.76 6.18 -17.35
CA ASN A 253 -11.32 5.27 -18.40
C ASN A 253 -9.80 5.30 -18.67
N ILE A 254 -9.00 5.73 -17.69
CA ILE A 254 -7.54 5.62 -17.78
C ILE A 254 -7.14 4.18 -17.44
N GLU A 255 -6.44 3.52 -18.37
CA GLU A 255 -5.90 2.19 -18.16
C GLU A 255 -4.57 2.25 -17.42
N TYR A 256 -4.45 1.44 -16.36
CA TYR A 256 -3.24 1.28 -15.56
C TYR A 256 -2.67 -0.12 -15.72
N GLN A 257 -1.36 -0.21 -15.74
CA GLN A 257 -0.65 -1.47 -15.48
C GLN A 257 -0.59 -1.65 -13.97
N VAL A 258 -1.10 -2.77 -13.49
CA VAL A 258 -1.21 -3.09 -12.05
C VAL A 258 -0.36 -4.31 -11.74
N THR A 259 0.35 -4.25 -10.61
CA THR A 259 1.10 -5.37 -10.07
C THR A 259 0.75 -5.53 -8.60
N CYS A 260 0.18 -6.68 -8.23
CA CYS A 260 -0.25 -6.95 -6.85
C CYS A 260 0.48 -8.14 -6.24
N SER A 261 0.61 -8.16 -4.91
CA SER A 261 1.06 -9.30 -4.13
C SER A 261 0.15 -9.52 -2.92
N LYS A 262 0.09 -10.77 -2.45
CA LYS A 262 -0.51 -11.11 -1.16
C LYS A 262 0.36 -10.57 -0.04
N THR A 263 -0.27 -10.10 1.02
CA THR A 263 0.41 -9.82 2.30
C THR A 263 0.38 -11.08 3.19
N SER A 264 0.99 -11.01 4.37
CA SER A 264 0.86 -12.07 5.40
C SER A 264 -0.58 -12.24 5.88
N ASP A 265 -1.42 -11.23 5.71
CA ASP A 265 -2.86 -11.33 5.87
C ASP A 265 -3.51 -11.71 4.52
N PRO A 266 -4.11 -12.92 4.39
CA PRO A 266 -4.65 -13.39 3.13
C PRO A 266 -5.87 -12.58 2.63
N SER A 267 -6.46 -11.73 3.48
CA SER A 267 -7.55 -10.84 3.10
C SER A 267 -7.09 -9.56 2.41
N LEU A 268 -5.78 -9.28 2.42
CA LEU A 268 -5.19 -8.05 1.93
C LEU A 268 -4.27 -8.28 0.73
N ARG A 269 -4.25 -7.29 -0.16
CA ARG A 269 -3.33 -7.17 -1.30
C ARG A 269 -2.65 -5.81 -1.27
N ILE A 270 -1.35 -5.80 -1.46
CA ILE A 270 -0.61 -4.59 -1.78
C ILE A 270 -0.45 -4.52 -3.29
N CYS A 271 -0.78 -3.39 -3.89
CA CYS A 271 -0.71 -3.21 -5.33
C CYS A 271 0.04 -1.93 -5.67
N ASN A 272 0.94 -2.04 -6.65
CA ASN A 272 1.56 -0.91 -7.31
C ASN A 272 0.96 -0.75 -8.70
N PHE A 273 0.77 0.48 -9.14
CA PHE A 273 0.14 0.76 -10.42
C PHE A 273 0.68 2.03 -11.05
N SER A 274 0.70 2.06 -12.39
CA SER A 274 1.09 3.23 -13.17
C SER A 274 0.23 3.34 -14.43
N PRO A 275 -0.12 4.60 -14.84
CA PRO A 275 -0.90 4.81 -16.05
C PRO A 275 -0.16 4.28 -17.28
N ASN A 276 -0.88 3.65 -18.20
CA ASN A 276 -0.32 3.16 -19.47
C ASN A 276 0.30 4.26 -20.34
N THR A 277 -0.10 5.52 -20.14
CA THR A 277 0.47 6.68 -20.86
C THR A 277 1.97 6.83 -20.65
N ILE A 278 2.48 6.45 -19.47
CA ILE A 278 3.93 6.51 -19.18
C ILE A 278 4.74 5.63 -20.10
N TYR A 279 4.21 4.45 -20.47
CA TYR A 279 4.86 3.51 -21.38
C TYR A 279 4.96 4.05 -22.81
N THR A 280 3.96 4.85 -23.23
CA THR A 280 3.95 5.47 -24.56
C THR A 280 4.74 6.77 -24.63
N GLU A 281 4.79 7.57 -23.57
CA GLU A 281 5.56 8.81 -23.52
C GLU A 281 7.07 8.57 -23.68
N SER A 282 7.61 7.56 -23.03
CA SER A 282 9.03 7.22 -23.14
C SER A 282 9.40 6.83 -24.58
N ALA A 283 8.56 6.02 -25.23
CA ALA A 283 8.77 5.63 -26.63
C ALA A 283 8.65 6.85 -27.59
N ASN A 284 7.68 7.74 -27.34
CA ASN A 284 7.47 8.95 -28.15
C ASN A 284 8.65 9.94 -28.00
N LYS A 285 9.21 10.12 -26.80
CA LYS A 285 10.40 10.97 -26.58
C LYS A 285 11.61 10.44 -27.36
N THR A 286 11.76 9.14 -27.47
CA THR A 286 12.84 8.51 -28.25
C THR A 286 12.65 8.75 -29.75
N LEU A 287 11.42 8.62 -30.27
CA LEU A 287 11.10 8.93 -31.67
C LEU A 287 11.41 10.38 -32.03
N ILE A 288 11.00 11.32 -31.18
CA ILE A 288 11.23 12.77 -31.42
C ILE A 288 12.75 13.03 -31.46
N LYS A 289 13.52 12.44 -30.55
CA LYS A 289 14.99 12.59 -30.56
C LYS A 289 15.62 12.04 -31.83
N GLN A 290 15.17 10.89 -32.30
CA GLN A 290 15.69 10.27 -33.54
C GLN A 290 15.31 11.08 -34.80
N ALA A 291 14.09 11.62 -34.82
CA ALA A 291 13.66 12.47 -35.94
C ALA A 291 14.36 13.85 -36.00
N LEU A 292 14.96 14.31 -34.88
CA LEU A 292 15.69 15.56 -34.82
C LEU A 292 17.20 15.40 -35.11
N VAL A 293 17.72 14.18 -35.08
CA VAL A 293 19.16 13.87 -35.25
C VAL A 293 19.44 13.25 -36.63
N GLY A 294 18.41 12.74 -37.32
CA GLY A 294 18.51 12.24 -38.69
C GLY A 294 18.11 13.28 -39.73
#